data_75f7fcd63b32960c1b26201ff373618e
#
_entry.id   75f7fcd63b32960c1b26201ff373618e
#
_cell.length_a   1.000
_cell.length_b   1.000
_cell.length_c   1.000
_cell.angle_alpha   90.00
_cell.angle_beta   90.00
_cell.angle_gamma   90.00
#
_symmetry.space_group_name_H-M   'P 1'
#
loop_
_entity.id
_entity.type
_entity.pdbx_description
1 polymer ?
#
loop_
_entity_poly.entity_id
_entity_poly.type
_entity_poly.pdbx_seq_one_letter_code
_entity_poly.pdbx_strand_id
1 'polypeptide(L)'
;VYIFNGSELKNMRQSDGTWLDSQARNWVSRSMALWNGYVMDKAHGLKPIRLPIPSYQNPHTLIERADPVNDEPSLRDIKFEYKADLKIARDPRTNAIVASDKNGNNLLLTYPDPKNPNATKSIIKESTFYNYREGKTIRSLDLNLGNLIESGIDIGNGIIYISEEPSGTGGSQTQPAVRILNGSRVPATLTGGLSIATDDPLYVQGDFNAGANRRQVLLAGDSINILSNAWNDARQVNSASFSLQRASATETN
;
A
#
# COMPACT_ATOMS: atom_id res chain seq x y z
N VAL A 1 3.59 18.70 13.16
CA VAL A 1 3.22 17.32 12.78
C VAL A 1 2.10 16.88 13.70
N TYR A 2 1.03 16.33 13.14
CA TYR A 2 -0.10 15.80 13.88
C TYR A 2 -0.13 14.29 13.63
N ILE A 3 -0.33 13.52 14.68
CA ILE A 3 -0.51 12.07 14.58
C ILE A 3 -1.89 11.75 15.14
N PHE A 4 -2.68 11.04 14.35
CA PHE A 4 -4.02 10.61 14.74
C PHE A 4 -3.93 9.35 15.60
N ASN A 5 -4.63 9.33 16.72
CA ASN A 5 -4.65 8.19 17.63
C ASN A 5 -6.07 7.61 17.78
N GLY A 6 -6.77 7.38 16.70
CA GLY A 6 -8.06 6.68 16.69
C GLY A 6 -9.27 7.48 17.19
N SER A 7 -9.12 8.43 18.09
CA SER A 7 -10.22 9.27 18.62
C SER A 7 -9.95 10.76 18.53
N GLU A 8 -8.69 11.16 18.44
CA GLU A 8 -8.29 12.57 18.41
C GLU A 8 -7.07 12.77 17.52
N LEU A 9 -7.04 13.90 16.83
CA LEU A 9 -5.83 14.41 16.20
C LEU A 9 -4.90 14.91 17.32
N LYS A 10 -3.99 14.07 17.78
CA LYS A 10 -3.02 14.47 18.80
C LYS A 10 -2.00 15.42 18.19
N ASN A 11 -2.06 16.65 18.62
CA ASN A 11 -0.97 17.57 18.41
C ASN A 11 0.26 17.05 19.17
N MET A 12 1.42 17.05 18.53
CA MET A 12 2.69 16.77 19.22
C MET A 12 3.06 17.85 20.25
N ARG A 13 2.17 18.82 20.48
CA ARG A 13 2.31 19.82 21.52
C ARG A 13 1.86 19.26 22.86
N GLN A 14 2.69 19.35 23.86
CA GLN A 14 2.40 18.88 25.21
C GLN A 14 1.52 19.90 25.97
N SER A 15 0.95 19.48 27.09
CA SER A 15 0.10 20.34 27.93
C SER A 15 0.83 21.56 28.51
N ASP A 16 2.15 21.49 28.63
CA ASP A 16 3.03 22.60 29.04
C ASP A 16 3.38 23.56 27.89
N GLY A 17 2.80 23.34 26.71
CA GLY A 17 3.05 24.17 25.51
C GLY A 17 4.29 23.79 24.73
N THR A 18 5.11 22.87 25.19
CA THR A 18 6.29 22.38 24.46
C THR A 18 5.90 21.37 23.37
N TRP A 19 6.76 21.23 22.37
CA TRP A 19 6.58 20.22 21.34
C TRP A 19 7.16 18.89 21.79
N LEU A 20 6.46 17.79 21.51
CA LEU A 20 7.04 16.46 21.63
C LEU A 20 8.03 16.27 20.49
N ASP A 21 9.30 16.29 20.82
CA ASP A 21 10.40 16.13 19.89
C ASP A 21 10.96 14.70 20.00
N SER A 22 11.23 14.08 18.87
CA SER A 22 11.90 12.76 18.80
C SER A 22 13.33 12.77 19.37
N GLN A 23 13.92 13.95 19.56
CA GLN A 23 15.21 14.14 20.22
C GLN A 23 15.07 14.37 21.75
N ALA A 24 13.85 14.57 22.24
CA ALA A 24 13.65 14.79 23.67
C ALA A 24 13.97 13.54 24.49
N ARG A 25 14.54 13.74 25.68
CA ARG A 25 14.91 12.64 26.60
C ARG A 25 13.74 11.72 26.97
N ASN A 26 12.52 12.24 26.95
CA ASN A 26 11.29 11.52 27.27
C ASN A 26 10.52 11.04 26.05
N TRP A 27 11.10 11.13 24.86
CA TRP A 27 10.43 10.72 23.60
C TRP A 27 9.90 9.29 23.68
N VAL A 28 10.75 8.32 24.04
CA VAL A 28 10.38 6.90 24.10
C VAL A 28 9.22 6.66 25.05
N SER A 29 9.31 7.15 26.28
CA SER A 29 8.25 6.94 27.28
C SER A 29 6.94 7.63 26.91
N ARG A 30 7.02 8.82 26.33
CA ARG A 30 5.82 9.58 25.91
C ARG A 30 5.16 9.00 24.70
N SER A 31 5.91 8.60 23.67
CA SER A 31 5.37 7.97 22.48
C SER A 31 4.75 6.61 22.81
N MET A 32 5.35 5.83 23.67
CA MET A 32 4.78 4.58 24.17
C MET A 32 3.47 4.82 24.93
N ALA A 33 3.40 5.85 25.78
CA ALA A 33 2.18 6.20 26.52
C ALA A 33 1.07 6.73 25.61
N LEU A 34 1.42 7.49 24.56
CA LEU A 34 0.43 8.09 23.64
C LEU A 34 -0.07 7.10 22.58
N TRP A 35 0.80 6.24 22.09
CA TRP A 35 0.52 5.39 20.92
C TRP A 35 0.72 3.90 21.17
N ASN A 36 0.96 3.50 22.40
CA ASN A 36 1.07 2.09 22.82
C ASN A 36 1.99 1.24 21.90
N GLY A 37 3.09 1.80 21.45
CA GLY A 37 4.06 1.14 20.57
C GLY A 37 3.71 1.16 19.09
N TYR A 38 2.61 1.80 18.67
CA TYR A 38 2.27 1.93 17.24
C TYR A 38 3.16 2.95 16.50
N VAL A 39 3.78 3.87 17.22
CA VAL A 39 4.75 4.83 16.65
C VAL A 39 6.08 4.62 17.35
N MET A 40 7.03 4.05 16.62
CA MET A 40 8.37 3.74 17.11
C MET A 40 9.42 4.21 16.09
N ASP A 41 10.60 4.53 16.58
CA ASP A 41 11.75 4.94 15.78
C ASP A 41 13.06 4.35 16.32
N LYS A 42 14.20 4.86 15.86
CA LYS A 42 15.52 4.44 16.33
C LYS A 42 15.70 4.58 17.83
N ALA A 43 15.08 5.58 18.48
CA ALA A 43 15.18 5.79 19.93
C ALA A 43 14.52 4.66 20.74
N HIS A 44 13.56 3.94 20.13
CA HIS A 44 12.92 2.75 20.71
C HIS A 44 13.73 1.46 20.46
N GLY A 45 14.95 1.57 19.99
CA GLY A 45 15.80 0.41 19.69
C GLY A 45 15.56 -0.24 18.34
N LEU A 46 14.71 0.34 17.49
CA LEU A 46 14.54 -0.15 16.14
C LEU A 46 15.81 0.07 15.33
N LYS A 47 16.24 -0.97 14.66
CA LYS A 47 17.37 -0.91 13.73
C LYS A 47 16.84 -0.61 12.33
N PRO A 48 17.57 0.19 11.52
CA PRO A 48 17.24 0.33 10.12
C PRO A 48 17.17 -1.03 9.44
N ILE A 49 16.14 -1.25 8.65
CA ILE A 49 16.06 -2.42 7.77
C ILE A 49 17.16 -2.25 6.74
N ARG A 50 18.09 -3.20 6.70
CA ARG A 50 19.08 -3.28 5.63
C ARG A 50 18.53 -4.20 4.57
N LEU A 51 18.25 -3.64 3.39
CA LEU A 51 17.88 -4.42 2.22
C LEU A 51 19.09 -5.23 1.77
N PRO A 52 18.89 -6.47 1.28
CA PRO A 52 19.97 -7.35 0.81
C PRO A 52 20.45 -6.93 -0.59
N ILE A 53 20.79 -5.65 -0.72
CA ILE A 53 21.34 -5.07 -1.95
C ILE A 53 22.71 -4.49 -1.66
N PRO A 54 23.61 -4.49 -2.64
CA PRO A 54 24.88 -3.78 -2.54
C PRO A 54 24.66 -2.30 -2.21
N SER A 55 25.54 -1.73 -1.39
CA SER A 55 25.42 -0.34 -0.91
C SER A 55 25.47 0.71 -2.02
N TYR A 56 25.93 0.35 -3.21
CA TYR A 56 25.99 1.20 -4.40
C TYR A 56 24.73 1.15 -5.27
N GLN A 57 23.79 0.24 -4.96
CA GLN A 57 22.54 0.14 -5.71
C GLN A 57 21.44 0.97 -5.02
N ASN A 58 20.59 1.59 -5.85
CA ASN A 58 19.41 2.28 -5.36
C ASN A 58 18.38 1.26 -4.85
N PRO A 59 17.87 1.39 -3.62
CA PRO A 59 16.79 0.53 -3.10
C PRO A 59 15.54 0.49 -3.99
N HIS A 60 15.27 1.56 -4.74
CA HIS A 60 14.17 1.62 -5.70
C HIS A 60 14.24 0.50 -6.74
N THR A 61 15.43 0.07 -7.12
CA THR A 61 15.65 -1.02 -8.08
C THR A 61 14.94 -2.33 -7.69
N LEU A 62 14.72 -2.57 -6.39
CA LEU A 62 13.99 -3.76 -5.94
C LEU A 62 12.51 -3.76 -6.32
N ILE A 63 11.92 -2.59 -6.42
CA ILE A 63 10.49 -2.42 -6.75
C ILE A 63 10.26 -2.13 -8.24
N GLU A 64 11.31 -1.80 -8.99
CA GLU A 64 11.21 -1.63 -10.44
C GLU A 64 10.82 -2.94 -11.12
N ARG A 65 10.18 -2.83 -12.28
CA ARG A 65 9.91 -3.97 -13.13
C ARG A 65 11.19 -4.70 -13.50
N ALA A 66 11.10 -6.00 -13.59
CA ALA A 66 12.19 -6.81 -14.11
C ALA A 66 12.28 -6.64 -15.64
N ASP A 67 13.46 -6.28 -16.11
CA ASP A 67 13.77 -6.23 -17.54
C ASP A 67 14.57 -7.47 -17.92
N PRO A 68 13.96 -8.47 -18.60
CA PRO A 68 14.66 -9.69 -18.93
C PRO A 68 15.82 -9.51 -19.93
N VAL A 69 15.85 -8.36 -20.60
CA VAL A 69 16.89 -8.06 -21.62
C VAL A 69 18.07 -7.30 -20.99
N ASN A 70 17.78 -6.32 -20.14
CA ASN A 70 18.79 -5.37 -19.63
C ASN A 70 19.20 -5.65 -18.18
N ASP A 71 18.39 -6.33 -17.38
CA ASP A 71 18.77 -6.67 -16.01
C ASP A 71 19.81 -7.81 -16.00
N GLU A 72 20.94 -7.56 -15.32
CA GLU A 72 21.84 -8.65 -14.96
C GLU A 72 21.10 -9.70 -14.14
N PRO A 73 21.36 -11.01 -14.33
CA PRO A 73 20.65 -12.08 -13.62
C PRO A 73 20.61 -11.91 -12.10
N SER A 74 21.72 -11.49 -11.50
CA SER A 74 21.84 -11.24 -10.06
C SER A 74 20.93 -10.11 -9.56
N LEU A 75 20.71 -9.09 -10.40
CA LEU A 75 19.81 -7.97 -10.11
C LEU A 75 18.36 -8.37 -10.30
N ARG A 76 18.05 -9.02 -11.43
CA ARG A 76 16.70 -9.51 -11.72
C ARG A 76 16.19 -10.43 -10.62
N ASP A 77 17.02 -11.34 -10.14
CA ASP A 77 16.68 -12.35 -9.15
C ASP A 77 16.35 -11.77 -7.77
N ILE A 78 16.70 -10.51 -7.49
CA ILE A 78 16.35 -9.84 -6.23
C ILE A 78 15.11 -8.96 -6.35
N LYS A 79 14.65 -8.62 -7.56
CA LYS A 79 13.46 -7.78 -7.79
C LYS A 79 12.18 -8.47 -7.30
N PHE A 80 11.27 -7.69 -6.71
CA PHE A 80 9.99 -8.22 -6.21
C PHE A 80 9.14 -8.78 -7.35
N GLU A 81 9.10 -8.13 -8.50
CA GLU A 81 8.35 -8.65 -9.65
C GLU A 81 8.80 -10.05 -10.06
N TYR A 82 10.11 -10.28 -10.12
CA TYR A 82 10.64 -11.60 -10.50
C TYR A 82 10.28 -12.70 -9.51
N LYS A 83 10.23 -12.36 -8.22
CA LYS A 83 9.90 -13.28 -7.12
C LYS A 83 8.40 -13.45 -6.89
N ALA A 84 7.57 -12.60 -7.49
CA ALA A 84 6.15 -12.56 -7.19
C ALA A 84 5.43 -13.86 -7.56
N ASP A 85 4.65 -14.35 -6.62
CA ASP A 85 3.74 -15.49 -6.82
C ASP A 85 2.45 -15.06 -7.54
N LEU A 86 2.04 -13.81 -7.33
CA LEU A 86 0.95 -13.16 -8.05
C LEU A 86 1.44 -11.84 -8.63
N LYS A 87 1.34 -11.70 -9.94
CA LYS A 87 1.63 -10.48 -10.68
C LYS A 87 0.34 -9.91 -11.25
N ILE A 88 0.13 -8.63 -11.04
CA ILE A 88 -1.00 -7.89 -11.60
C ILE A 88 -0.43 -6.66 -12.30
N ALA A 89 -0.74 -6.50 -13.57
CA ALA A 89 -0.23 -5.36 -14.33
C ALA A 89 -1.23 -4.89 -15.36
N ARG A 90 -1.12 -3.64 -15.75
CA ARG A 90 -1.78 -3.14 -16.96
C ARG A 90 -0.95 -3.53 -18.18
N ASP A 91 -1.57 -4.18 -19.13
CA ASP A 91 -0.96 -4.47 -20.43
C ASP A 91 -0.86 -3.16 -21.24
N PRO A 92 0.34 -2.71 -21.59
CA PRO A 92 0.54 -1.44 -22.29
C PRO A 92 -0.06 -1.42 -23.72
N ARG A 93 -0.29 -2.60 -24.31
CA ARG A 93 -0.83 -2.71 -25.68
C ARG A 93 -2.34 -2.71 -25.71
N THR A 94 -2.96 -3.40 -24.76
CA THR A 94 -4.42 -3.59 -24.72
C THR A 94 -5.10 -2.69 -23.69
N ASN A 95 -4.32 -2.07 -22.81
CA ASN A 95 -4.78 -1.31 -21.65
C ASN A 95 -5.62 -2.16 -20.66
N ALA A 96 -5.64 -3.48 -20.84
CA ALA A 96 -6.33 -4.39 -19.93
C ALA A 96 -5.52 -4.67 -18.67
N ILE A 97 -6.20 -4.87 -17.55
CA ILE A 97 -5.57 -5.37 -16.34
C ILE A 97 -5.47 -6.89 -16.46
N VAL A 98 -4.25 -7.40 -16.37
CA VAL A 98 -3.93 -8.83 -16.45
C VAL A 98 -3.31 -9.31 -15.17
N ALA A 99 -3.55 -10.59 -14.84
CA ALA A 99 -2.88 -11.23 -13.73
C ALA A 99 -2.28 -12.55 -14.15
N SER A 100 -1.15 -12.90 -13.55
CA SER A 100 -0.51 -14.19 -13.74
C SER A 100 0.09 -14.72 -12.44
N ASP A 101 0.21 -16.05 -12.37
CA ASP A 101 1.00 -16.71 -11.34
C ASP A 101 2.52 -16.61 -11.66
N LYS A 102 3.35 -17.15 -10.78
CA LYS A 102 4.81 -17.18 -10.97
C LYS A 102 5.26 -17.98 -12.21
N ASN A 103 4.44 -18.87 -12.72
CA ASN A 103 4.71 -19.69 -13.91
C ASN A 103 4.25 -18.99 -15.20
N GLY A 104 3.62 -17.83 -15.09
CA GLY A 104 3.06 -17.08 -16.23
C GLY A 104 1.67 -17.54 -16.64
N ASN A 105 0.99 -18.41 -15.88
CA ASN A 105 -0.38 -18.76 -16.17
C ASN A 105 -1.32 -17.60 -15.85
N ASN A 106 -2.23 -17.30 -16.77
CA ASN A 106 -3.23 -16.25 -16.57
C ASN A 106 -4.19 -16.60 -15.43
N LEU A 107 -4.47 -15.63 -14.58
CA LEU A 107 -5.40 -15.73 -13.47
C LEU A 107 -6.62 -14.83 -13.73
N LEU A 108 -7.80 -15.31 -13.32
CA LEU A 108 -9.02 -14.50 -13.37
C LEU A 108 -9.05 -13.56 -12.16
N LEU A 109 -9.27 -12.27 -12.46
CA LEU A 109 -9.41 -11.22 -11.42
C LEU A 109 -10.83 -11.07 -10.89
N THR A 110 -11.73 -11.96 -11.31
CA THR A 110 -13.12 -12.03 -10.84
C THR A 110 -13.47 -13.47 -10.45
N TYR A 111 -14.37 -13.61 -9.50
CA TYR A 111 -14.86 -14.92 -9.04
C TYR A 111 -16.34 -14.83 -8.66
N PRO A 112 -17.10 -15.95 -8.67
CA PRO A 112 -18.49 -15.95 -8.22
C PRO A 112 -18.61 -15.49 -6.75
N ASP A 113 -19.59 -14.64 -6.45
CA ASP A 113 -19.85 -14.27 -5.05
C ASP A 113 -20.41 -15.48 -4.27
N PRO A 114 -19.73 -15.96 -3.22
CA PRO A 114 -20.22 -17.10 -2.43
C PRO A 114 -21.59 -16.88 -1.79
N LYS A 115 -21.99 -15.61 -1.62
CA LYS A 115 -23.28 -15.22 -1.02
C LYS A 115 -24.37 -14.96 -2.06
N ASN A 116 -24.00 -14.76 -3.32
CA ASN A 116 -24.93 -14.53 -4.42
C ASN A 116 -24.37 -15.15 -5.72
N PRO A 117 -24.76 -16.39 -6.03
CA PRO A 117 -24.21 -17.10 -7.21
C PRO A 117 -24.45 -16.41 -8.57
N ASN A 118 -25.40 -15.45 -8.62
CA ASN A 118 -25.68 -14.67 -9.81
C ASN A 118 -24.84 -13.40 -9.94
N ALA A 119 -23.94 -13.15 -8.98
CA ALA A 119 -23.05 -12.01 -8.97
C ALA A 119 -21.57 -12.44 -9.01
N THR A 120 -20.71 -11.55 -9.45
CA THR A 120 -19.25 -11.73 -9.41
C THR A 120 -18.61 -10.66 -8.54
N LYS A 121 -17.53 -11.02 -7.88
CA LYS A 121 -16.66 -10.10 -7.16
C LYS A 121 -15.36 -9.87 -7.92
N SER A 122 -14.85 -8.66 -7.85
CA SER A 122 -13.55 -8.30 -8.44
C SER A 122 -12.48 -8.26 -7.36
N ILE A 123 -11.31 -8.80 -7.69
CA ILE A 123 -10.11 -8.71 -6.86
C ILE A 123 -9.41 -7.37 -7.07
N ILE A 124 -9.42 -6.89 -8.32
CA ILE A 124 -8.88 -5.60 -8.72
C ILE A 124 -10.01 -4.74 -9.27
N LYS A 125 -9.95 -3.44 -8.96
CA LYS A 125 -10.83 -2.42 -9.52
C LYS A 125 -10.01 -1.17 -9.83
N GLU A 126 -10.37 -0.47 -10.89
CA GLU A 126 -9.84 0.87 -11.16
C GLU A 126 -10.62 1.92 -10.38
N SER A 127 -9.91 2.92 -9.90
CA SER A 127 -10.49 4.11 -9.29
C SER A 127 -9.68 5.36 -9.60
N THR A 128 -10.29 6.50 -9.31
CA THR A 128 -9.65 7.80 -9.50
C THR A 128 -10.01 8.71 -8.35
N PHE A 129 -9.02 9.40 -7.80
CA PHE A 129 -9.22 10.42 -6.77
C PHE A 129 -8.16 11.52 -6.90
N TYR A 130 -8.40 12.66 -6.28
CA TYR A 130 -7.45 13.77 -6.32
C TYR A 130 -6.62 13.83 -5.03
N ASN A 131 -5.30 13.81 -5.19
CA ASN A 131 -4.35 13.99 -4.09
C ASN A 131 -4.02 15.49 -3.95
N TYR A 132 -4.65 16.16 -2.98
CA TYR A 132 -4.45 17.59 -2.74
C TYR A 132 -3.03 17.95 -2.31
N ARG A 133 -2.34 17.05 -1.63
CA ARG A 133 -0.97 17.28 -1.18
C ARG A 133 -0.02 17.42 -2.35
N GLU A 134 -0.23 16.65 -3.40
CA GLU A 134 0.63 16.61 -4.58
C GLU A 134 0.05 17.39 -5.77
N GLY A 135 -1.21 17.83 -5.66
CA GLY A 135 -1.90 18.54 -6.72
C GLY A 135 -2.15 17.68 -7.96
N LYS A 136 -2.31 16.37 -7.78
CA LYS A 136 -2.43 15.40 -8.88
C LYS A 136 -3.70 14.56 -8.80
N THR A 137 -4.22 14.20 -9.95
CA THR A 137 -5.21 13.13 -10.06
C THR A 137 -4.49 11.77 -9.99
N ILE A 138 -4.91 10.94 -9.08
CA ILE A 138 -4.39 9.58 -8.93
C ILE A 138 -5.32 8.62 -9.69
N ARG A 139 -4.74 7.81 -10.57
CA ARG A 139 -5.40 6.67 -11.18
C ARG A 139 -4.86 5.42 -10.48
N SER A 140 -5.72 4.71 -9.78
CA SER A 140 -5.32 3.63 -8.89
C SER A 140 -5.83 2.27 -9.36
N LEU A 141 -4.97 1.27 -9.30
CA LEU A 141 -5.37 -0.13 -9.25
C LEU A 141 -5.65 -0.50 -7.79
N ASP A 142 -6.90 -0.73 -7.48
CA ASP A 142 -7.35 -1.06 -6.13
C ASP A 142 -7.37 -2.57 -5.92
N LEU A 143 -6.39 -3.09 -5.18
CA LEU A 143 -6.39 -4.48 -4.74
C LEU A 143 -7.34 -4.64 -3.55
N ASN A 144 -8.43 -5.36 -3.73
CA ASN A 144 -9.28 -5.81 -2.62
C ASN A 144 -8.69 -7.08 -2.01
N LEU A 145 -7.90 -6.94 -0.94
CA LEU A 145 -7.23 -8.05 -0.31
C LEU A 145 -8.21 -9.05 0.31
N GLY A 146 -9.35 -8.59 0.83
CA GLY A 146 -10.42 -9.46 1.32
C GLY A 146 -11.00 -10.35 0.22
N ASN A 147 -11.24 -9.79 -0.98
CA ASN A 147 -11.73 -10.53 -2.12
C ASN A 147 -10.67 -11.51 -2.68
N LEU A 148 -9.40 -11.11 -2.67
CA LEU A 148 -8.30 -12.01 -3.06
C LEU A 148 -8.25 -13.24 -2.14
N ILE A 149 -8.39 -13.05 -0.84
CA ILE A 149 -8.42 -14.16 0.13
C ILE A 149 -9.66 -15.05 -0.11
N GLU A 150 -10.82 -14.44 -0.32
CA GLU A 150 -12.08 -15.17 -0.53
C GLU A 150 -12.10 -15.93 -1.86
N SER A 151 -11.39 -15.45 -2.88
CA SER A 151 -11.30 -16.11 -4.20
C SER A 151 -10.57 -17.46 -4.15
N GLY A 152 -9.74 -17.66 -3.14
CA GLY A 152 -8.91 -18.88 -3.03
C GLY A 152 -7.73 -18.94 -4.01
N ILE A 153 -7.39 -17.84 -4.68
CA ILE A 153 -6.18 -17.79 -5.50
C ILE A 153 -4.97 -18.10 -4.62
N ASP A 154 -4.18 -19.06 -5.04
CA ASP A 154 -2.93 -19.40 -4.38
C ASP A 154 -1.88 -18.32 -4.67
N ILE A 155 -1.40 -17.68 -3.61
CA ILE A 155 -0.33 -16.68 -3.65
C ILE A 155 0.99 -17.23 -3.10
N GLY A 156 1.17 -18.54 -3.15
CA GLY A 156 2.42 -19.24 -2.90
C GLY A 156 3.13 -18.80 -1.63
N ASN A 157 4.31 -18.18 -1.76
CA ASN A 157 5.10 -17.64 -0.64
C ASN A 157 4.61 -16.28 -0.13
N GLY A 158 3.55 -15.74 -0.71
CA GLY A 158 2.94 -14.49 -0.27
C GLY A 158 3.56 -13.23 -0.88
N ILE A 159 4.14 -13.31 -2.07
CA ILE A 159 4.68 -12.13 -2.76
C ILE A 159 3.72 -11.71 -3.87
N ILE A 160 3.16 -10.52 -3.75
CA ILE A 160 2.27 -9.90 -4.75
C ILE A 160 3.01 -8.70 -5.33
N TYR A 161 3.08 -8.62 -6.65
CA TYR A 161 3.60 -7.46 -7.36
C TYR A 161 2.50 -6.85 -8.24
N ILE A 162 2.30 -5.53 -8.12
CA ILE A 162 1.29 -4.81 -8.87
C ILE A 162 1.96 -3.62 -9.55
N SER A 163 1.71 -3.42 -10.84
CA SER A 163 2.22 -2.26 -11.57
C SER A 163 1.14 -1.69 -12.48
N GLU A 164 0.95 -0.38 -12.33
CA GLU A 164 0.09 0.42 -13.19
C GLU A 164 0.95 1.17 -14.19
N GLU A 165 1.16 0.61 -15.36
CA GLU A 165 1.91 1.32 -16.41
C GLU A 165 1.33 2.70 -16.69
N PRO A 166 2.18 3.73 -16.84
CA PRO A 166 1.69 5.02 -17.29
C PRO A 166 1.09 4.85 -18.67
N SER A 167 -0.22 5.03 -18.81
CA SER A 167 -0.78 5.17 -20.14
C SER A 167 -0.14 6.39 -20.78
N GLY A 168 0.49 6.26 -21.94
CA GLY A 168 1.13 7.34 -22.66
C GLY A 168 0.22 8.53 -23.04
N THR A 169 -1.01 8.53 -22.56
CA THR A 169 -2.03 9.58 -22.69
C THR A 169 -2.27 10.34 -21.38
N GLY A 170 -1.67 9.93 -20.25
CA GLY A 170 -1.76 10.68 -18.99
C GLY A 170 -0.94 11.96 -19.09
N GLY A 171 -1.59 13.12 -19.15
CA GLY A 171 -0.88 14.40 -18.99
C GLY A 171 -0.17 14.44 -17.64
N SER A 172 0.78 15.36 -17.46
CA SER A 172 1.58 15.56 -16.23
C SER A 172 0.77 15.69 -14.92
N GLN A 173 -0.54 15.78 -15.01
CA GLN A 173 -1.53 15.93 -13.94
C GLN A 173 -2.10 14.60 -13.41
N THR A 174 -1.84 13.47 -14.09
CA THR A 174 -2.33 12.15 -13.65
C THR A 174 -1.17 11.25 -13.29
N GLN A 175 -1.24 10.65 -12.10
CA GLN A 175 -0.22 9.75 -11.58
C GLN A 175 -0.82 8.35 -11.38
N PRO A 176 -0.15 7.29 -11.89
CA PRO A 176 -0.52 5.92 -11.56
C PRO A 176 -0.27 5.63 -10.10
N ALA A 177 -1.01 4.68 -9.53
CA ALA A 177 -0.84 4.24 -8.15
C ALA A 177 -1.45 2.84 -7.93
N VAL A 178 -1.10 2.24 -6.82
CA VAL A 178 -1.75 1.04 -6.29
C VAL A 178 -2.41 1.36 -4.96
N ARG A 179 -3.61 0.83 -4.71
CA ARG A 179 -4.28 0.98 -3.42
C ARG A 179 -4.73 -0.37 -2.89
N ILE A 180 -4.47 -0.62 -1.60
CA ILE A 180 -4.92 -1.81 -0.89
C ILE A 180 -6.19 -1.47 -0.13
N LEU A 181 -7.24 -2.25 -0.34
CA LEU A 181 -8.54 -2.17 0.33
C LEU A 181 -8.84 -3.45 1.10
N ASN A 182 -9.64 -3.35 2.16
CA ASN A 182 -10.13 -4.50 2.93
C ASN A 182 -9.02 -5.43 3.43
N GLY A 183 -7.88 -4.84 3.83
CA GLY A 183 -6.67 -5.53 4.25
C GLY A 183 -6.62 -5.89 5.73
N SER A 184 -7.72 -5.81 6.47
CA SER A 184 -7.74 -6.04 7.92
C SER A 184 -7.21 -7.41 8.34
N ARG A 185 -7.25 -8.39 7.45
CA ARG A 185 -6.72 -9.74 7.65
C ARG A 185 -5.72 -10.10 6.55
N VAL A 186 -4.66 -10.79 6.95
CA VAL A 186 -3.73 -11.46 6.06
C VAL A 186 -4.03 -12.97 6.10
N PRO A 187 -3.95 -13.69 4.96
CA PRO A 187 -4.25 -15.12 4.92
C PRO A 187 -3.48 -15.91 5.98
N ALA A 188 -4.17 -16.77 6.72
CA ALA A 188 -3.55 -17.60 7.75
C ALA A 188 -2.58 -18.64 7.15
N THR A 189 -2.78 -19.00 5.89
CA THR A 189 -1.92 -19.93 5.12
C THR A 189 -0.54 -19.35 4.85
N LEU A 190 -0.39 -18.03 4.85
CA LEU A 190 0.90 -17.35 4.63
C LEU A 190 1.73 -17.35 5.91
N THR A 191 2.32 -18.48 6.26
CA THR A 191 3.16 -18.61 7.47
C THR A 191 4.41 -17.73 7.40
N GLY A 192 4.95 -17.51 6.20
CA GLY A 192 6.08 -16.61 5.93
C GLY A 192 5.72 -15.12 5.88
N GLY A 193 4.43 -14.80 5.93
CA GLY A 193 3.95 -13.40 5.83
C GLY A 193 3.48 -13.02 4.44
N LEU A 194 3.18 -11.72 4.25
CA LEU A 194 2.71 -11.14 2.99
C LEU A 194 3.62 -9.99 2.58
N SER A 195 4.08 -10.01 1.34
CA SER A 195 4.79 -8.89 0.73
C SER A 195 3.96 -8.35 -0.44
N ILE A 196 3.68 -7.04 -0.44
CA ILE A 196 3.03 -6.35 -1.56
C ILE A 196 4.00 -5.29 -2.03
N ALA A 197 4.39 -5.38 -3.29
CA ALA A 197 5.35 -4.47 -3.89
C ALA A 197 4.81 -3.88 -5.20
N THR A 198 5.22 -2.66 -5.48
CA THR A 198 4.87 -1.91 -6.69
C THR A 198 5.96 -0.88 -6.99
N ASP A 199 6.17 -0.57 -8.25
CA ASP A 199 7.00 0.55 -8.70
C ASP A 199 6.27 1.91 -8.62
N ASP A 200 4.97 1.88 -8.30
CA ASP A 200 4.10 3.05 -8.15
C ASP A 200 3.98 3.50 -6.67
N PRO A 201 3.39 4.68 -6.40
CA PRO A 201 2.91 5.04 -5.07
C PRO A 201 1.88 4.03 -4.55
N LEU A 202 2.07 3.55 -3.32
CA LEU A 202 1.19 2.59 -2.66
C LEU A 202 0.34 3.29 -1.61
N TYR A 203 -0.98 3.15 -1.74
CA TYR A 203 -1.96 3.62 -0.78
C TYR A 203 -2.53 2.44 0.01
N VAL A 204 -2.69 2.59 1.32
CA VAL A 204 -3.35 1.62 2.19
C VAL A 204 -4.56 2.28 2.81
N GLN A 205 -5.75 1.82 2.47
CA GLN A 205 -6.99 2.41 2.98
C GLN A 205 -7.59 1.56 4.10
N GLY A 206 -7.76 2.19 5.24
CA GLY A 206 -8.39 1.61 6.41
C GLY A 206 -7.53 0.62 7.16
N ASP A 207 -8.17 -0.29 7.87
CA ASP A 207 -7.49 -1.29 8.70
C ASP A 207 -6.68 -2.25 7.84
N PHE A 208 -5.40 -2.40 8.19
CA PHE A 208 -4.50 -3.33 7.52
C PHE A 208 -3.80 -4.21 8.55
N ASN A 209 -3.91 -5.55 8.37
CA ASN A 209 -3.29 -6.53 9.28
C ASN A 209 -3.61 -6.26 10.76
N ALA A 210 -4.82 -5.79 11.04
CA ALA A 210 -5.24 -5.29 12.36
C ALA A 210 -5.88 -6.38 13.25
N GLY A 211 -6.14 -7.56 12.71
CA GLY A 211 -6.79 -8.67 13.43
C GLY A 211 -5.92 -9.26 14.55
N ALA A 212 -6.51 -10.12 15.38
CA ALA A 212 -5.82 -10.79 16.47
C ALA A 212 -4.65 -11.71 15.98
N ASN A 213 -4.78 -12.26 14.78
CA ASN A 213 -3.77 -13.14 14.17
C ASN A 213 -2.93 -12.37 13.15
N ARG A 214 -2.23 -11.33 13.60
CA ARG A 214 -1.33 -10.54 12.75
C ARG A 214 -0.23 -11.40 12.15
N ARG A 215 0.14 -11.09 10.93
CA ARG A 215 1.24 -11.73 10.20
C ARG A 215 2.36 -10.73 9.93
N GLN A 216 3.54 -11.23 9.59
CA GLN A 216 4.59 -10.38 9.06
C GLN A 216 4.14 -9.81 7.72
N VAL A 217 4.34 -8.51 7.50
CA VAL A 217 3.97 -7.84 6.25
C VAL A 217 5.09 -6.91 5.83
N LEU A 218 5.38 -6.94 4.55
CA LEU A 218 6.21 -5.96 3.87
C LEU A 218 5.36 -5.22 2.84
N LEU A 219 5.37 -3.90 2.91
CA LEU A 219 4.83 -3.02 1.87
C LEU A 219 6.00 -2.26 1.25
N ALA A 220 6.13 -2.33 -0.06
CA ALA A 220 7.19 -1.67 -0.80
C ALA A 220 6.60 -0.93 -2.01
N GLY A 221 6.88 0.35 -2.13
CA GLY A 221 6.41 1.21 -3.21
C GLY A 221 7.26 2.46 -3.29
N ASP A 222 7.08 3.24 -4.35
CA ASP A 222 7.76 4.53 -4.50
C ASP A 222 7.47 5.47 -3.31
N SER A 223 6.23 5.42 -2.82
CA SER A 223 5.83 6.03 -1.55
C SER A 223 4.74 5.20 -0.88
N ILE A 224 4.62 5.28 0.45
CA ILE A 224 3.56 4.61 1.21
C ILE A 224 2.65 5.68 1.81
N ASN A 225 1.37 5.64 1.46
CA ASN A 225 0.35 6.57 1.90
C ASN A 225 -0.76 5.84 2.65
N ILE A 226 -1.12 6.31 3.84
CA ILE A 226 -2.19 5.73 4.64
C ILE A 226 -3.44 6.61 4.50
N LEU A 227 -4.54 5.98 4.11
CA LEU A 227 -5.85 6.60 3.98
C LEU A 227 -6.78 6.11 5.10
N SER A 228 -7.64 6.99 5.57
CA SER A 228 -8.64 6.69 6.59
C SER A 228 -9.64 5.60 6.14
N ASN A 229 -10.23 4.87 7.09
CA ASN A 229 -11.40 4.03 6.85
C ASN A 229 -12.58 4.82 6.23
N ALA A 230 -12.71 6.09 6.60
CA ALA A 230 -13.74 7.00 6.10
C ALA A 230 -13.35 7.69 4.79
N TRP A 231 -12.22 7.34 4.17
CA TRP A 231 -11.81 7.91 2.89
C TRP A 231 -12.86 7.68 1.81
N ASN A 232 -13.18 8.74 1.08
CA ASN A 232 -14.19 8.71 0.03
C ASN A 232 -13.69 9.45 -1.21
N ASP A 233 -13.45 8.71 -2.29
CA ASP A 233 -12.94 9.23 -3.56
C ASP A 233 -13.82 10.34 -4.14
N ALA A 234 -15.15 10.24 -3.99
CA ALA A 234 -16.09 11.23 -4.49
C ALA A 234 -15.93 12.62 -3.85
N ARG A 235 -15.32 12.69 -2.67
CA ARG A 235 -14.98 13.95 -1.98
C ARG A 235 -13.60 14.48 -2.38
N GLN A 236 -12.80 13.67 -3.04
CA GLN A 236 -11.44 13.99 -3.45
C GLN A 236 -11.43 14.32 -4.94
N VAL A 237 -12.02 15.45 -5.28
CA VAL A 237 -12.11 15.93 -6.67
C VAL A 237 -11.37 17.27 -6.79
N ASN A 238 -10.66 17.48 -7.88
CA ASN A 238 -10.03 18.77 -8.17
C ASN A 238 -11.10 19.82 -8.48
N SER A 239 -11.52 20.56 -7.47
CA SER A 239 -12.46 21.68 -7.63
C SER A 239 -11.93 22.91 -6.91
N ALA A 240 -12.05 24.05 -7.56
CA ALA A 240 -11.63 25.35 -7.01
C ALA A 240 -12.39 25.76 -5.72
N SER A 241 -13.52 25.12 -5.45
CA SER A 241 -14.35 25.36 -4.26
C SER A 241 -14.09 24.38 -3.12
N PHE A 242 -13.15 23.44 -3.30
CA PHE A 242 -12.84 22.47 -2.25
C PHE A 242 -11.93 23.10 -1.20
N SER A 243 -12.49 23.40 -0.04
CA SER A 243 -11.67 23.66 1.15
C SER A 243 -11.14 22.32 1.66
N LEU A 244 -9.84 22.22 1.93
CA LEU A 244 -9.24 21.10 2.64
C LEU A 244 -10.10 20.75 3.87
N GLN A 245 -11.00 19.79 3.71
CA GLN A 245 -11.71 19.24 4.85
C GLN A 245 -10.69 18.41 5.63
N ARG A 246 -10.32 18.94 6.78
CA ARG A 246 -9.62 18.12 7.76
C ARG A 246 -10.49 16.90 8.07
N ALA A 247 -9.86 15.75 8.24
CA ALA A 247 -10.54 14.60 8.82
C ALA A 247 -11.34 15.06 10.02
N SER A 248 -12.63 14.81 10.02
CA SER A 248 -13.46 15.15 11.17
C SER A 248 -13.07 14.27 12.36
N ALA A 249 -13.33 14.72 13.57
CA ALA A 249 -13.06 13.92 14.77
C ALA A 249 -13.81 12.56 14.81
N THR A 250 -14.76 12.36 13.90
CA THR A 250 -15.53 11.12 13.73
C THR A 250 -14.93 10.17 12.69
N GLU A 251 -13.91 10.59 11.94
CA GLU A 251 -13.19 9.72 11.02
C GLU A 251 -12.15 8.91 11.79
N THR A 252 -12.43 7.63 11.98
CA THR A 252 -11.51 6.67 12.61
C THR A 252 -10.65 6.00 11.55
N ASN A 253 -9.36 5.86 11.82
CA ASN A 253 -8.44 5.02 11.05
C ASN A 253 -8.45 3.60 11.58
#